data_6b8431f55f7c9048ad4b53a37072d290
#
_entry.id   6b8431f55f7c9048ad4b53a37072d290
#
_cell.length_a   1.000
_cell.length_b   1.000
_cell.length_c   1.000
_cell.angle_alpha   90.00
_cell.angle_beta   90.00
_cell.angle_gamma   90.00
#
_symmetry.space_group_name_H-M   'P 1'
#
loop_
_entity.id
_entity.type
_entity.pdbx_description
1 polymer ?
#
loop_
_entity_poly.entity_id
_entity_poly.type
_entity_poly.pdbx_seq_one_letter_code
_entity_poly.pdbx_strand_id
1 'polypeptide(L)'
;MRHIIVTGANKGLGYGIVKNLALQSKTPTKIYLTARDQDKGKAALRSVISETQNKLGEGISVAFHQLDITVDDSIKNFVQFLKSSYGNQCVDVLINNAGYATKGPHFDGKVAESTLGCNYFGTVKLTEEILGLMKQEGRIIFLSGILGKLKNVPKHMQDIYSSDTLDMQQLNEIQKDFVDSAFKGLCEQKGYPKQAYAVSKVGITAYARVLARRFANDPRHLFFGAVDPGWVKTDMGGSSAPLSVDQGVQTPVHLANAEIDSLSKYNGMFFSRKAVAKW
;
A
#
# COMPACT_ATOMS: atom_id res chain seq x y z
N MET A 1 7.46 -8.70 20.48
CA MET A 1 8.08 -8.48 19.16
C MET A 1 7.08 -7.84 18.23
N ARG A 2 7.48 -6.83 17.48
CA ARG A 2 6.68 -6.13 16.49
C ARG A 2 6.83 -6.80 15.12
N HIS A 3 5.74 -6.96 14.38
CA HIS A 3 5.77 -7.53 13.02
C HIS A 3 5.29 -6.50 12.00
N ILE A 4 6.13 -6.22 11.01
CA ILE A 4 5.87 -5.28 9.93
C ILE A 4 5.91 -6.04 8.60
N ILE A 5 4.91 -5.85 7.76
CA ILE A 5 4.80 -6.46 6.43
C ILE A 5 4.89 -5.36 5.38
N VAL A 6 5.77 -5.54 4.38
CA VAL A 6 5.90 -4.62 3.24
C VAL A 6 5.68 -5.39 1.94
N THR A 7 4.65 -5.04 1.18
CA THR A 7 4.34 -5.73 -0.07
C THR A 7 5.14 -5.18 -1.24
N GLY A 8 5.53 -6.06 -2.21
CA GLY A 8 6.29 -5.66 -3.39
C GLY A 8 7.65 -5.05 -3.06
N ALA A 9 8.36 -5.62 -2.07
CA ALA A 9 9.54 -5.02 -1.46
C ALA A 9 10.88 -5.50 -2.02
N ASN A 10 10.91 -6.21 -3.14
CA ASN A 10 12.15 -6.69 -3.76
C ASN A 10 12.95 -5.60 -4.49
N LYS A 11 12.40 -4.40 -4.67
CA LYS A 11 13.07 -3.26 -5.31
C LYS A 11 12.38 -1.92 -5.00
N GLY A 12 12.98 -0.82 -5.44
CA GLY A 12 12.39 0.52 -5.41
C GLY A 12 11.97 0.97 -4.02
N LEU A 13 10.77 1.58 -3.93
CA LEU A 13 10.25 2.10 -2.66
C LEU A 13 10.09 1.01 -1.61
N GLY A 14 9.54 -0.15 -1.96
CA GLY A 14 9.35 -1.25 -1.00
C GLY A 14 10.64 -1.72 -0.36
N TYR A 15 11.71 -1.88 -1.17
CA TYR A 15 13.04 -2.19 -0.68
C TYR A 15 13.59 -1.11 0.27
N GLY A 16 13.47 0.15 -0.16
CA GLY A 16 13.90 1.29 0.66
C GLY A 16 13.12 1.39 1.98
N ILE A 17 11.81 1.10 1.98
CA ILE A 17 10.99 1.05 3.19
C ILE A 17 11.51 -0.02 4.16
N VAL A 18 11.72 -1.26 3.68
CA VAL A 18 12.25 -2.35 4.51
C VAL A 18 13.61 -1.98 5.12
N LYS A 19 14.54 -1.47 4.30
CA LYS A 19 15.86 -1.04 4.75
C LYS A 19 15.78 0.06 5.81
N ASN A 20 14.99 1.11 5.56
CA ASN A 20 14.87 2.23 6.49
C ASN A 20 14.14 1.83 7.78
N LEU A 21 13.12 0.96 7.73
CA LEU A 21 12.48 0.41 8.91
C LEU A 21 13.47 -0.41 9.74
N ALA A 22 14.30 -1.25 9.11
CA ALA A 22 15.29 -2.04 9.80
C ALA A 22 16.31 -1.16 10.55
N LEU A 23 16.77 -0.07 9.90
CA LEU A 23 17.74 0.86 10.49
C LEU A 23 17.16 1.78 11.56
N GLN A 24 15.85 2.08 11.51
CA GLN A 24 15.21 3.09 12.37
C GLN A 24 14.34 2.48 13.49
N SER A 25 14.09 1.16 13.47
CA SER A 25 13.34 0.50 14.55
C SER A 25 14.12 0.57 15.86
N LYS A 26 13.41 0.94 16.94
CA LYS A 26 13.97 1.10 18.28
C LYS A 26 13.60 -0.03 19.24
N THR A 27 12.73 -0.92 18.82
CA THR A 27 12.21 -2.04 19.61
C THR A 27 12.36 -3.34 18.82
N PRO A 28 12.41 -4.51 19.47
CA PRO A 28 12.49 -5.79 18.77
C PRO A 28 11.42 -5.92 17.67
N THR A 29 11.87 -5.97 16.42
CA THR A 29 11.00 -5.89 15.23
C THR A 29 11.42 -6.93 14.20
N LYS A 30 10.44 -7.67 13.68
CA LYS A 30 10.60 -8.54 12.50
C LYS A 30 9.90 -7.91 11.31
N ILE A 31 10.66 -7.65 10.25
CA ILE A 31 10.16 -7.02 9.03
C ILE A 31 10.08 -8.07 7.93
N TYR A 32 8.89 -8.29 7.37
CA TYR A 32 8.69 -9.17 6.23
C TYR A 32 8.80 -8.37 4.93
N LEU A 33 9.89 -8.61 4.21
CA LEU A 33 10.06 -8.26 2.81
C LEU A 33 9.26 -9.26 2.00
N THR A 34 8.19 -8.84 1.31
CA THR A 34 7.42 -9.76 0.47
C THR A 34 7.51 -9.39 -1.01
N ALA A 35 7.51 -10.40 -1.86
CA ALA A 35 7.54 -10.26 -3.31
C ALA A 35 6.92 -11.47 -3.99
N ARG A 36 6.33 -11.29 -5.19
CA ARG A 36 5.74 -12.38 -5.96
C ARG A 36 6.78 -13.37 -6.51
N ASP A 37 7.93 -12.87 -6.88
CA ASP A 37 9.06 -13.61 -7.42
C ASP A 37 10.00 -14.01 -6.27
N GLN A 38 10.15 -15.30 -6.06
CA GLN A 38 10.90 -15.86 -4.94
C GLN A 38 12.39 -15.55 -5.03
N ASP A 39 12.99 -15.63 -6.21
CA ASP A 39 14.42 -15.45 -6.39
C ASP A 39 14.81 -13.98 -6.23
N LYS A 40 14.02 -13.06 -6.82
CA LYS A 40 14.20 -11.62 -6.63
C LYS A 40 13.98 -11.21 -5.17
N GLY A 41 13.02 -11.81 -4.49
CA GLY A 41 12.77 -11.58 -3.07
C GLY A 41 13.95 -12.02 -2.19
N LYS A 42 14.47 -13.24 -2.40
CA LYS A 42 15.65 -13.75 -1.70
C LYS A 42 16.92 -12.92 -2.00
N ALA A 43 17.09 -12.47 -3.24
CA ALA A 43 18.20 -11.59 -3.59
C ALA A 43 18.09 -10.24 -2.86
N ALA A 44 16.91 -9.64 -2.83
CA ALA A 44 16.66 -8.40 -2.10
C ALA A 44 16.91 -8.55 -0.59
N LEU A 45 16.48 -9.67 0.01
CA LEU A 45 16.79 -9.96 1.41
C LEU A 45 18.29 -9.98 1.68
N ARG A 46 19.06 -10.69 0.85
CA ARG A 46 20.54 -10.73 0.99
C ARG A 46 21.14 -9.32 0.91
N SER A 47 20.67 -8.50 -0.03
CA SER A 47 21.13 -7.11 -0.20
C SER A 47 20.79 -6.25 1.03
N VAL A 48 19.56 -6.32 1.56
CA VAL A 48 19.19 -5.58 2.79
C VAL A 48 20.08 -6.00 3.95
N ILE A 49 20.27 -7.31 4.17
CA ILE A 49 21.11 -7.81 5.26
C ILE A 49 22.54 -7.28 5.12
N SER A 50 23.13 -7.35 3.93
CA SER A 50 24.49 -6.85 3.67
C SER A 50 24.59 -5.33 3.90
N GLU A 51 23.63 -4.54 3.43
CA GLU A 51 23.65 -3.07 3.56
C GLU A 51 23.39 -2.59 5.00
N THR A 52 22.71 -3.40 5.80
CA THR A 52 22.37 -3.07 7.20
C THR A 52 23.22 -3.80 8.21
N GLN A 53 24.15 -4.66 7.76
CA GLN A 53 25.04 -5.43 8.62
C GLN A 53 25.74 -4.54 9.65
N ASN A 54 25.74 -4.96 10.91
CA ASN A 54 26.32 -4.22 12.06
C ASN A 54 25.63 -2.87 12.40
N LYS A 55 24.48 -2.57 11.80
CA LYS A 55 23.72 -1.33 12.05
C LYS A 55 22.34 -1.59 12.65
N LEU A 56 21.91 -2.86 12.70
CA LEU A 56 20.61 -3.22 13.28
C LEU A 56 20.69 -3.20 14.80
N GLY A 57 19.66 -2.65 15.43
CA GLY A 57 19.47 -2.76 16.87
C GLY A 57 19.18 -4.20 17.31
N GLU A 58 19.30 -4.45 18.60
CA GLU A 58 19.01 -5.76 19.19
C GLU A 58 17.57 -6.20 18.92
N GLY A 59 17.40 -7.47 18.52
CA GLY A 59 16.08 -8.04 18.21
C GLY A 59 15.44 -7.55 16.89
N ILE A 60 16.16 -6.81 16.04
CA ILE A 60 15.69 -6.39 14.73
C ILE A 60 16.14 -7.38 13.66
N SER A 61 15.20 -7.84 12.85
CA SER A 61 15.49 -8.80 11.77
C SER A 61 14.62 -8.56 10.56
N VAL A 62 15.13 -8.93 9.39
CA VAL A 62 14.40 -8.93 8.12
C VAL A 62 14.26 -10.37 7.64
N ALA A 63 13.09 -10.74 7.19
CA ALA A 63 12.81 -12.04 6.60
C ALA A 63 12.10 -11.86 5.26
N PHE A 64 12.23 -12.84 4.38
CA PHE A 64 11.50 -12.89 3.11
C PHE A 64 10.34 -13.89 3.21
N HIS A 65 9.20 -13.52 2.63
CA HIS A 65 8.13 -14.45 2.31
C HIS A 65 7.58 -14.16 0.92
N GLN A 66 7.32 -15.22 0.13
CA GLN A 66 6.68 -15.05 -1.17
C GLN A 66 5.24 -14.56 -0.97
N LEU A 67 4.84 -13.54 -1.74
CA LEU A 67 3.48 -13.02 -1.75
C LEU A 67 3.19 -12.36 -3.09
N ASP A 68 2.25 -12.94 -3.85
CA ASP A 68 1.61 -12.30 -4.98
C ASP A 68 0.20 -11.89 -4.57
N ILE A 69 -0.03 -10.58 -4.45
CA ILE A 69 -1.34 -10.04 -4.02
C ILE A 69 -2.42 -10.18 -5.10
N THR A 70 -2.07 -10.60 -6.31
CA THR A 70 -3.04 -10.86 -7.40
C THR A 70 -3.53 -12.30 -7.42
N VAL A 71 -2.95 -13.18 -6.58
CA VAL A 71 -3.25 -14.61 -6.51
C VAL A 71 -3.81 -14.98 -5.14
N ASP A 72 -5.05 -15.44 -5.12
CA ASP A 72 -5.79 -15.77 -3.89
C ASP A 72 -5.07 -16.75 -2.98
N ASP A 73 -4.56 -17.84 -3.55
CA ASP A 73 -3.88 -18.87 -2.79
C ASP A 73 -2.55 -18.36 -2.21
N SER A 74 -1.87 -17.43 -2.90
CA SER A 74 -0.68 -16.79 -2.36
C SER A 74 -0.99 -15.95 -1.13
N ILE A 75 -2.11 -15.20 -1.15
CA ILE A 75 -2.58 -14.43 0.01
C ILE A 75 -2.94 -15.37 1.17
N LYS A 76 -3.76 -16.40 0.90
CA LYS A 76 -4.17 -17.39 1.93
C LYS A 76 -2.97 -18.09 2.57
N ASN A 77 -2.00 -18.52 1.77
CA ASN A 77 -0.80 -19.18 2.25
C ASN A 77 0.03 -18.25 3.15
N PHE A 78 0.16 -16.98 2.79
CA PHE A 78 0.86 -16.00 3.62
C PHE A 78 0.13 -15.72 4.95
N VAL A 79 -1.18 -15.55 4.91
CA VAL A 79 -2.02 -15.38 6.10
C VAL A 79 -1.94 -16.60 7.03
N GLN A 80 -2.01 -17.80 6.45
CA GLN A 80 -1.86 -19.05 7.21
C GLN A 80 -0.47 -19.17 7.84
N PHE A 81 0.58 -18.80 7.11
CA PHE A 81 1.94 -18.75 7.65
C PHE A 81 2.02 -17.82 8.88
N LEU A 82 1.44 -16.61 8.81
CA LEU A 82 1.44 -15.68 9.94
C LEU A 82 0.68 -16.25 11.15
N LYS A 83 -0.51 -16.83 10.92
CA LYS A 83 -1.32 -17.46 11.98
C LYS A 83 -0.59 -18.62 12.65
N SER A 84 0.02 -19.51 11.85
CA SER A 84 0.72 -20.68 12.37
C SER A 84 2.00 -20.31 13.14
N SER A 85 2.69 -19.24 12.70
CA SER A 85 3.96 -18.82 13.32
C SER A 85 3.78 -17.96 14.57
N TYR A 86 2.69 -17.16 14.63
CA TYR A 86 2.54 -16.10 15.63
C TYR A 86 1.15 -16.01 16.29
N GLY A 87 0.19 -16.83 15.86
CA GLY A 87 -1.16 -16.79 16.35
C GLY A 87 -1.99 -15.65 15.77
N ASN A 88 -3.14 -15.40 16.41
CA ASN A 88 -4.01 -14.29 16.07
C ASN A 88 -3.47 -12.97 16.63
N GLN A 89 -3.86 -11.84 16.03
CA GLN A 89 -3.40 -10.51 16.45
C GLN A 89 -1.86 -10.40 16.50
N CYS A 90 -1.23 -10.73 15.39
CA CYS A 90 0.23 -10.78 15.31
C CYS A 90 0.85 -9.68 14.43
N VAL A 91 0.06 -8.89 13.70
CA VAL A 91 0.56 -7.87 12.76
C VAL A 91 0.43 -6.48 13.37
N ASP A 92 1.54 -5.77 13.48
CA ASP A 92 1.59 -4.38 13.95
C ASP A 92 1.45 -3.38 12.81
N VAL A 93 2.09 -3.65 11.66
CA VAL A 93 2.06 -2.74 10.51
C VAL A 93 1.96 -3.53 9.20
N LEU A 94 1.01 -3.14 8.35
CA LEU A 94 0.95 -3.54 6.95
C LEU A 94 1.22 -2.32 6.07
N ILE A 95 2.25 -2.40 5.22
CA ILE A 95 2.55 -1.38 4.21
C ILE A 95 2.22 -1.95 2.83
N ASN A 96 1.10 -1.55 2.29
CA ASN A 96 0.64 -1.88 0.96
C ASN A 96 1.40 -1.03 -0.07
N ASN A 97 2.59 -1.52 -0.46
CA ASN A 97 3.46 -0.87 -1.43
C ASN A 97 3.40 -1.52 -2.82
N ALA A 98 3.07 -2.80 -2.93
CA ALA A 98 2.97 -3.46 -4.22
C ALA A 98 2.10 -2.67 -5.19
N GLY A 99 2.58 -2.48 -6.40
CA GLY A 99 1.89 -1.71 -7.42
C GLY A 99 2.44 -1.95 -8.81
N TYR A 100 1.59 -1.72 -9.80
CA TYR A 100 1.87 -1.88 -11.20
C TYR A 100 1.46 -0.62 -11.97
N ALA A 101 2.26 -0.24 -12.95
CA ALA A 101 1.94 0.79 -13.92
C ALA A 101 2.44 0.35 -15.29
N THR A 102 1.59 0.49 -16.31
CA THR A 102 1.98 0.28 -17.70
C THR A 102 2.88 1.42 -18.16
N LYS A 103 3.91 1.11 -18.94
CA LYS A 103 4.75 2.12 -19.57
C LYS A 103 4.08 2.63 -20.84
N GLY A 104 4.17 3.95 -21.05
CA GLY A 104 3.64 4.61 -22.25
C GLY A 104 2.15 4.96 -22.16
N PRO A 105 1.60 5.58 -23.23
CA PRO A 105 0.25 6.13 -23.24
C PRO A 105 -0.85 5.11 -23.56
N HIS A 106 -0.50 3.84 -23.79
CA HIS A 106 -1.46 2.82 -24.16
C HIS A 106 -2.48 2.56 -23.07
N PHE A 107 -3.78 2.56 -23.43
CA PHE A 107 -4.89 2.29 -22.54
C PHE A 107 -5.92 1.41 -23.24
N ASP A 108 -6.24 0.28 -22.64
CA ASP A 108 -7.31 -0.64 -23.01
C ASP A 108 -7.86 -1.39 -21.80
N GLY A 109 -8.79 -2.33 -22.02
CA GLY A 109 -9.37 -3.16 -20.96
C GLY A 109 -8.34 -4.01 -20.22
N LYS A 110 -7.32 -4.55 -20.91
CA LYS A 110 -6.25 -5.37 -20.28
C LYS A 110 -5.34 -4.53 -19.41
N VAL A 111 -5.03 -3.31 -19.84
CA VAL A 111 -4.28 -2.33 -19.02
C VAL A 111 -5.07 -1.96 -17.76
N ALA A 112 -6.38 -1.68 -17.91
CA ALA A 112 -7.25 -1.39 -16.78
C ALA A 112 -7.31 -2.57 -15.80
N GLU A 113 -7.58 -3.78 -16.30
CA GLU A 113 -7.67 -5.01 -15.51
C GLU A 113 -6.37 -5.30 -14.73
N SER A 114 -5.23 -5.33 -15.41
CA SER A 114 -3.95 -5.64 -14.76
C SER A 114 -3.54 -4.58 -13.75
N THR A 115 -3.81 -3.30 -14.04
CA THR A 115 -3.48 -2.19 -13.13
C THR A 115 -4.37 -2.22 -11.89
N LEU A 116 -5.69 -2.32 -12.06
CA LEU A 116 -6.62 -2.37 -10.93
C LEU A 116 -6.52 -3.71 -10.18
N GLY A 117 -6.30 -4.80 -10.90
CA GLY A 117 -6.09 -6.12 -10.31
C GLY A 117 -4.98 -6.13 -9.27
N CYS A 118 -3.84 -5.50 -9.59
CA CYS A 118 -2.75 -5.36 -8.63
C CYS A 118 -2.99 -4.23 -7.61
N ASN A 119 -3.19 -2.99 -8.10
CA ASN A 119 -3.12 -1.81 -7.25
C ASN A 119 -4.33 -1.66 -6.32
N TYR A 120 -5.51 -2.11 -6.74
CA TYR A 120 -6.74 -1.98 -5.98
C TYR A 120 -7.22 -3.34 -5.45
N PHE A 121 -7.68 -4.24 -6.32
CA PHE A 121 -8.34 -5.47 -5.87
C PHE A 121 -7.41 -6.38 -5.06
N GLY A 122 -6.17 -6.59 -5.49
CA GLY A 122 -5.19 -7.38 -4.75
C GLY A 122 -4.82 -6.74 -3.40
N THR A 123 -4.66 -5.42 -3.38
CA THR A 123 -4.41 -4.66 -2.15
C THR A 123 -5.60 -4.76 -1.18
N VAL A 124 -6.83 -4.58 -1.66
CA VAL A 124 -8.05 -4.71 -0.85
C VAL A 124 -8.14 -6.12 -0.29
N LYS A 125 -7.98 -7.15 -1.13
CA LYS A 125 -8.08 -8.55 -0.72
C LYS A 125 -7.08 -8.91 0.37
N LEU A 126 -5.80 -8.59 0.17
CA LEU A 126 -4.77 -8.82 1.19
C LEU A 126 -5.11 -8.07 2.49
N THR A 127 -5.53 -6.82 2.39
CA THR A 127 -5.86 -5.99 3.56
C THR A 127 -7.00 -6.60 4.36
N GLU A 128 -8.11 -7.03 3.72
CA GLU A 128 -9.25 -7.64 4.40
C GLU A 128 -8.85 -8.94 5.13
N GLU A 129 -7.97 -9.76 4.54
CA GLU A 129 -7.45 -10.97 5.21
C GLU A 129 -6.53 -10.64 6.40
N ILE A 130 -5.71 -9.59 6.30
CA ILE A 130 -4.78 -9.17 7.38
C ILE A 130 -5.50 -8.43 8.51
N LEU A 131 -6.65 -7.76 8.25
CA LEU A 131 -7.40 -7.02 9.28
C LEU A 131 -7.74 -7.87 10.52
N GLY A 132 -8.03 -9.18 10.33
CA GLY A 132 -8.25 -10.12 11.43
C GLY A 132 -6.99 -10.45 12.25
N LEU A 133 -5.80 -10.15 11.72
CA LEU A 133 -4.51 -10.40 12.37
C LEU A 133 -3.88 -9.13 12.97
N MET A 134 -4.50 -7.96 12.76
CA MET A 134 -3.98 -6.71 13.28
C MET A 134 -4.04 -6.68 14.81
N LYS A 135 -2.95 -6.26 15.41
CA LYS A 135 -2.85 -5.98 16.85
C LYS A 135 -3.57 -4.69 17.21
N GLN A 136 -3.69 -4.46 18.52
CA GLN A 136 -4.03 -3.15 19.05
C GLN A 136 -3.05 -2.08 18.53
N GLU A 137 -3.57 -0.90 18.19
CA GLU A 137 -2.81 0.22 17.60
C GLU A 137 -2.11 -0.13 16.27
N GLY A 138 -2.62 -1.18 15.62
CA GLY A 138 -2.11 -1.63 14.32
C GLY A 138 -2.31 -0.59 13.22
N ARG A 139 -1.43 -0.61 12.23
CA ARG A 139 -1.42 0.39 11.15
C ARG A 139 -1.44 -0.25 9.79
N ILE A 140 -2.28 0.28 8.92
CA ILE A 140 -2.32 -0.09 7.51
C ILE A 140 -2.03 1.15 6.67
N ILE A 141 -0.92 1.11 5.95
CA ILE A 141 -0.40 2.23 5.16
C ILE A 141 -0.47 1.86 3.69
N PHE A 142 -1.08 2.72 2.89
CA PHE A 142 -1.26 2.50 1.45
C PHE A 142 -0.38 3.45 0.64
N LEU A 143 0.51 2.91 -0.21
CA LEU A 143 1.28 3.71 -1.16
C LEU A 143 0.37 4.14 -2.32
N SER A 144 -0.10 5.37 -2.24
CA SER A 144 -0.93 6.01 -3.25
C SER A 144 -0.05 6.79 -4.24
N GLY A 145 0.12 8.09 -4.06
CA GLY A 145 0.93 8.97 -4.88
C GLY A 145 0.19 10.23 -5.32
N ILE A 146 0.89 11.13 -6.01
CA ILE A 146 0.30 12.37 -6.52
C ILE A 146 -0.87 12.11 -7.50
N LEU A 147 -0.82 10.99 -8.25
CA LEU A 147 -1.90 10.58 -9.15
C LEU A 147 -3.11 9.99 -8.41
N GLY A 148 -2.97 9.68 -7.11
CA GLY A 148 -4.08 9.30 -6.24
C GLY A 148 -4.87 10.49 -5.67
N LYS A 149 -4.54 11.72 -6.03
CA LYS A 149 -5.30 12.92 -5.62
C LYS A 149 -6.59 13.05 -6.43
N LEU A 150 -7.66 13.51 -5.79
CA LEU A 150 -8.99 13.68 -6.41
C LEU A 150 -8.97 14.48 -7.71
N LYS A 151 -8.12 15.49 -7.81
CA LYS A 151 -7.97 16.31 -9.03
C LYS A 151 -7.63 15.52 -10.31
N ASN A 152 -7.18 14.28 -10.19
CA ASN A 152 -6.82 13.42 -11.33
C ASN A 152 -8.00 12.60 -11.87
N VAL A 153 -9.18 12.77 -11.28
CA VAL A 153 -10.43 12.21 -11.79
C VAL A 153 -11.45 13.32 -12.02
N PRO A 154 -12.44 13.15 -12.91
CA PRO A 154 -13.49 14.13 -13.18
C PRO A 154 -14.31 14.50 -11.95
N LYS A 155 -14.92 15.69 -11.96
CA LYS A 155 -15.61 16.27 -10.79
C LYS A 155 -16.67 15.33 -10.19
N HIS A 156 -17.51 14.71 -11.00
CA HIS A 156 -18.53 13.78 -10.52
C HIS A 156 -17.93 12.59 -9.76
N MET A 157 -16.78 12.07 -10.22
CA MET A 157 -16.05 11.01 -9.50
C MET A 157 -15.43 11.53 -8.20
N GLN A 158 -14.91 12.78 -8.21
CA GLN A 158 -14.40 13.40 -6.99
C GLN A 158 -15.46 13.43 -5.90
N ASP A 159 -16.68 13.82 -6.26
CA ASP A 159 -17.82 13.91 -5.32
C ASP A 159 -18.17 12.53 -4.75
N ILE A 160 -18.16 11.49 -5.58
CA ILE A 160 -18.39 10.12 -5.12
C ILE A 160 -17.27 9.65 -4.18
N TYR A 161 -15.99 9.75 -4.60
CA TYR A 161 -14.87 9.26 -3.81
C TYR A 161 -14.67 10.02 -2.49
N SER A 162 -15.02 11.30 -2.44
CA SER A 162 -14.95 12.12 -1.22
C SER A 162 -16.16 12.04 -0.31
N SER A 163 -17.24 11.37 -0.75
CA SER A 163 -18.45 11.20 0.04
C SER A 163 -18.19 10.47 1.36
N ASP A 164 -18.76 10.98 2.45
CA ASP A 164 -18.70 10.31 3.75
C ASP A 164 -19.64 9.09 3.82
N THR A 165 -20.54 8.91 2.86
CA THR A 165 -21.41 7.75 2.73
C THR A 165 -20.85 6.66 1.83
N LEU A 166 -19.72 6.89 1.14
CA LEU A 166 -19.08 5.88 0.30
C LEU A 166 -18.68 4.68 1.15
N ASP A 167 -19.19 3.50 0.81
CA ASP A 167 -18.86 2.24 1.44
C ASP A 167 -17.99 1.32 0.57
N MET A 168 -17.66 0.15 1.09
CA MET A 168 -16.81 -0.82 0.39
C MET A 168 -17.48 -1.41 -0.85
N GLN A 169 -18.79 -1.65 -0.79
CA GLN A 169 -19.53 -2.20 -1.92
C GLN A 169 -19.51 -1.22 -3.09
N GLN A 170 -19.92 0.02 -2.83
CA GLN A 170 -19.94 1.09 -3.82
C GLN A 170 -18.55 1.36 -4.41
N LEU A 171 -17.52 1.40 -3.55
CA LEU A 171 -16.15 1.61 -4.01
C LEU A 171 -15.68 0.47 -4.92
N ASN A 172 -15.97 -0.78 -4.58
CA ASN A 172 -15.65 -1.93 -5.43
C ASN A 172 -16.42 -1.92 -6.75
N GLU A 173 -17.70 -1.53 -6.74
CA GLU A 173 -18.53 -1.42 -7.93
C GLU A 173 -17.96 -0.37 -8.90
N ILE A 174 -17.56 0.80 -8.41
CA ILE A 174 -16.93 1.84 -9.24
C ILE A 174 -15.65 1.32 -9.92
N GLN A 175 -14.79 0.65 -9.17
CA GLN A 175 -13.54 0.12 -9.71
C GLN A 175 -13.77 -0.99 -10.74
N LYS A 176 -14.76 -1.85 -10.52
CA LYS A 176 -15.18 -2.88 -11.49
C LYS A 176 -15.80 -2.25 -12.74
N ASP A 177 -16.72 -1.29 -12.57
CA ASP A 177 -17.37 -0.62 -13.70
C ASP A 177 -16.36 0.14 -14.57
N PHE A 178 -15.30 0.68 -13.97
CA PHE A 178 -14.18 1.26 -14.73
C PHE A 178 -13.49 0.22 -15.62
N VAL A 179 -13.16 -0.95 -15.08
CA VAL A 179 -12.51 -2.04 -15.85
C VAL A 179 -13.43 -2.53 -16.96
N ASP A 180 -14.70 -2.78 -16.65
CA ASP A 180 -15.71 -3.23 -17.63
C ASP A 180 -15.91 -2.20 -18.75
N SER A 181 -15.92 -0.91 -18.38
CA SER A 181 -16.03 0.20 -19.32
C SER A 181 -14.81 0.30 -20.23
N ALA A 182 -13.61 0.02 -19.70
CA ALA A 182 -12.39 -0.01 -20.51
C ALA A 182 -12.41 -1.13 -21.54
N PHE A 183 -12.89 -2.34 -21.18
CA PHE A 183 -13.07 -3.44 -22.13
C PHE A 183 -14.10 -3.15 -23.22
N LYS A 184 -15.16 -2.42 -22.88
CA LYS A 184 -16.25 -2.08 -23.80
C LYS A 184 -16.00 -0.80 -24.60
N GLY A 185 -14.87 -0.09 -24.35
CA GLY A 185 -14.60 1.21 -24.98
C GLY A 185 -15.51 2.36 -24.51
N LEU A 186 -16.17 2.20 -23.37
CA LEU A 186 -17.20 3.13 -22.85
C LEU A 186 -16.66 4.12 -21.81
N CYS A 187 -15.37 4.16 -21.54
CA CYS A 187 -14.81 5.02 -20.50
C CYS A 187 -15.20 6.49 -20.68
N GLU A 188 -15.05 7.02 -21.90
CA GLU A 188 -15.34 8.42 -22.18
C GLU A 188 -16.84 8.73 -22.03
N GLN A 189 -17.72 7.84 -22.53
CA GLN A 189 -19.17 7.98 -22.42
C GLN A 189 -19.64 7.97 -20.95
N LYS A 190 -18.98 7.18 -20.07
CA LYS A 190 -19.27 7.11 -18.64
C LYS A 190 -18.50 8.13 -17.82
N GLY A 191 -17.71 8.99 -18.46
CA GLY A 191 -16.93 10.02 -17.80
C GLY A 191 -15.71 9.49 -17.01
N TYR A 192 -15.19 8.31 -17.35
CA TYR A 192 -13.96 7.79 -16.76
C TYR A 192 -12.72 8.32 -17.48
N PRO A 193 -11.65 8.67 -16.76
CA PRO A 193 -10.38 9.03 -17.39
C PRO A 193 -9.70 7.79 -17.98
N LYS A 194 -9.06 7.90 -19.15
CA LYS A 194 -8.23 6.84 -19.73
C LYS A 194 -6.89 6.70 -19.02
N GLN A 195 -6.91 6.60 -17.69
CA GLN A 195 -5.74 6.58 -16.81
C GLN A 195 -5.90 5.56 -15.67
N ALA A 196 -5.73 4.28 -15.98
CA ALA A 196 -5.95 3.19 -15.03
C ALA A 196 -5.16 3.36 -13.72
N TYR A 197 -3.91 3.83 -13.81
CA TYR A 197 -3.07 4.05 -12.63
C TYR A 197 -3.69 5.12 -11.70
N ALA A 198 -4.13 6.26 -12.24
CA ALA A 198 -4.77 7.30 -11.43
C ALA A 198 -6.05 6.80 -10.77
N VAL A 199 -6.94 6.13 -11.51
CA VAL A 199 -8.18 5.54 -10.96
C VAL A 199 -7.86 4.56 -9.84
N SER A 200 -6.89 3.67 -10.02
CA SER A 200 -6.49 2.72 -8.98
C SER A 200 -5.96 3.42 -7.72
N LYS A 201 -5.16 4.48 -7.86
CA LYS A 201 -4.56 5.19 -6.72
C LYS A 201 -5.57 6.10 -6.00
N VAL A 202 -6.51 6.71 -6.71
CA VAL A 202 -7.66 7.40 -6.09
C VAL A 202 -8.52 6.39 -5.32
N GLY A 203 -8.79 5.22 -5.91
CA GLY A 203 -9.51 4.13 -5.25
C GLY A 203 -8.86 3.68 -3.94
N ILE A 204 -7.53 3.51 -3.92
CA ILE A 204 -6.79 3.13 -2.70
C ILE A 204 -6.82 4.23 -1.64
N THR A 205 -6.77 5.50 -2.03
CA THR A 205 -6.91 6.60 -1.06
C THR A 205 -8.33 6.64 -0.47
N ALA A 206 -9.35 6.46 -1.31
CA ALA A 206 -10.74 6.32 -0.84
C ALA A 206 -10.90 5.11 0.09
N TYR A 207 -10.26 3.98 -0.23
CA TYR A 207 -10.28 2.78 0.62
C TYR A 207 -9.76 3.05 2.03
N ALA A 208 -8.64 3.76 2.17
CA ALA A 208 -8.14 4.15 3.48
C ALA A 208 -9.17 4.96 4.29
N ARG A 209 -9.91 5.87 3.65
CA ARG A 209 -10.98 6.64 4.28
C ARG A 209 -12.18 5.76 4.68
N VAL A 210 -12.59 4.85 3.80
CA VAL A 210 -13.68 3.90 4.10
C VAL A 210 -13.32 3.02 5.29
N LEU A 211 -12.09 2.49 5.33
CA LEU A 211 -11.62 1.70 6.46
C LEU A 211 -11.58 2.50 7.77
N ALA A 212 -11.09 3.73 7.75
CA ALA A 212 -11.05 4.58 8.95
C ALA A 212 -12.46 4.81 9.54
N ARG A 213 -13.48 4.98 8.69
CA ARG A 213 -14.89 5.07 9.15
C ARG A 213 -15.42 3.73 9.64
N ARG A 214 -15.19 2.65 8.88
CA ARG A 214 -15.64 1.29 9.22
C ARG A 214 -15.11 0.83 10.56
N PHE A 215 -13.89 1.21 10.93
CA PHE A 215 -13.21 0.82 12.15
C PHE A 215 -13.13 1.96 13.19
N ALA A 216 -13.95 3.00 13.07
CA ALA A 216 -13.91 4.16 13.99
C ALA A 216 -14.16 3.77 15.46
N ASN A 217 -14.98 2.75 15.71
CA ASN A 217 -15.30 2.25 17.03
C ASN A 217 -14.65 0.89 17.35
N ASP A 218 -13.65 0.47 16.55
CA ASP A 218 -12.94 -0.79 16.81
C ASP A 218 -12.03 -0.63 18.05
N PRO A 219 -12.15 -1.54 19.05
CA PRO A 219 -11.38 -1.43 20.29
C PRO A 219 -9.87 -1.55 20.09
N ARG A 220 -9.42 -1.99 18.94
CA ARG A 220 -7.98 -2.07 18.60
C ARG A 220 -7.38 -0.73 18.20
N HIS A 221 -8.18 0.34 17.99
CA HIS A 221 -7.71 1.67 17.61
C HIS A 221 -6.82 1.64 16.36
N LEU A 222 -7.29 0.98 15.30
CA LEU A 222 -6.54 0.81 14.06
C LEU A 222 -6.36 2.14 13.31
N PHE A 223 -5.17 2.34 12.77
CA PHE A 223 -4.85 3.49 11.93
C PHE A 223 -4.75 3.10 10.44
N PHE A 224 -5.35 3.91 9.59
CA PHE A 224 -5.32 3.78 8.12
C PHE A 224 -4.82 5.07 7.52
N GLY A 225 -3.80 5.02 6.67
CA GLY A 225 -3.25 6.22 6.02
C GLY A 225 -2.85 5.96 4.58
N ALA A 226 -3.19 6.89 3.67
CA ALA A 226 -2.72 6.87 2.30
C ALA A 226 -1.53 7.82 2.15
N VAL A 227 -0.50 7.41 1.39
CA VAL A 227 0.77 8.13 1.31
C VAL A 227 1.12 8.49 -0.12
N ASP A 228 1.52 9.73 -0.34
CA ASP A 228 2.25 10.18 -1.51
C ASP A 228 3.76 10.15 -1.22
N PRO A 229 4.51 9.22 -1.84
CA PRO A 229 5.97 9.17 -1.70
C PRO A 229 6.68 10.26 -2.53
N GLY A 230 5.93 11.00 -3.36
CA GLY A 230 6.47 11.89 -4.38
C GLY A 230 6.91 11.15 -5.66
N TRP A 231 7.54 11.87 -6.59
CA TRP A 231 8.09 11.27 -7.82
C TRP A 231 9.53 10.82 -7.58
N VAL A 232 9.71 9.49 -7.47
CA VAL A 232 10.92 8.85 -6.95
C VAL A 232 11.65 8.07 -8.05
N LYS A 233 12.99 8.14 -8.08
CA LYS A 233 13.87 7.37 -8.99
C LYS A 233 13.76 5.87 -8.72
N THR A 234 12.89 5.21 -9.46
CA THR A 234 12.63 3.77 -9.45
C THR A 234 12.39 3.32 -10.88
N ASP A 235 12.31 2.01 -11.13
CA ASP A 235 11.96 1.48 -12.45
C ASP A 235 10.60 2.02 -12.97
N MET A 236 9.68 2.32 -12.05
CA MET A 236 8.37 2.91 -12.36
C MET A 236 8.45 4.42 -12.57
N GLY A 237 9.19 5.13 -11.73
CA GLY A 237 9.30 6.59 -11.78
C GLY A 237 10.26 7.12 -12.85
N GLY A 238 11.20 6.29 -13.32
CA GLY A 238 12.21 6.66 -14.29
C GLY A 238 13.40 7.43 -13.70
N SER A 239 14.43 7.64 -14.53
CA SER A 239 15.66 8.33 -14.12
C SER A 239 15.51 9.83 -13.93
N SER A 240 14.53 10.45 -14.60
CA SER A 240 14.22 11.88 -14.49
C SER A 240 13.48 12.29 -13.21
N ALA A 241 13.03 11.33 -12.41
CA ALA A 241 12.38 11.62 -11.13
C ALA A 241 13.33 12.41 -10.21
N PRO A 242 12.84 13.46 -9.50
CA PRO A 242 13.70 14.32 -8.70
C PRO A 242 14.12 13.71 -7.36
N LEU A 243 13.31 12.79 -6.79
CA LEU A 243 13.56 12.27 -5.45
C LEU A 243 14.33 10.95 -5.49
N SER A 244 15.23 10.78 -4.52
CA SER A 244 15.83 9.47 -4.24
C SER A 244 14.83 8.53 -3.55
N VAL A 245 15.15 7.23 -3.53
CA VAL A 245 14.36 6.24 -2.77
C VAL A 245 14.32 6.60 -1.29
N ASP A 246 15.45 6.99 -0.70
CA ASP A 246 15.51 7.38 0.72
C ASP A 246 14.66 8.61 1.06
N GLN A 247 14.49 9.54 0.13
CA GLN A 247 13.56 10.66 0.29
C GLN A 247 12.09 10.20 0.17
N GLY A 248 11.78 9.33 -0.80
CA GLY A 248 10.42 8.84 -1.03
C GLY A 248 9.85 7.99 0.10
N VAL A 249 10.70 7.26 0.81
CA VAL A 249 10.27 6.36 1.89
C VAL A 249 10.06 7.07 3.25
N GLN A 250 10.43 8.34 3.37
CA GLN A 250 10.35 9.06 4.64
C GLN A 250 8.93 9.07 5.25
N THR A 251 7.91 9.27 4.44
CA THR A 251 6.52 9.36 4.94
C THR A 251 5.98 7.99 5.38
N PRO A 252 6.04 6.90 4.58
CA PRO A 252 5.55 5.61 5.04
C PRO A 252 6.33 5.07 6.25
N VAL A 253 7.64 5.28 6.32
CA VAL A 253 8.46 4.90 7.49
C VAL A 253 8.08 5.72 8.73
N HIS A 254 7.83 7.02 8.58
CA HIS A 254 7.34 7.87 9.66
C HIS A 254 6.01 7.35 10.21
N LEU A 255 5.00 7.11 9.37
CA LEU A 255 3.71 6.60 9.80
C LEU A 255 3.80 5.21 10.46
N ALA A 256 4.73 4.37 10.00
CA ALA A 256 4.96 3.08 10.60
C ALA A 256 5.55 3.18 12.02
N ASN A 257 6.35 4.19 12.32
CA ASN A 257 7.11 4.31 13.58
C ASN A 257 6.59 5.40 14.54
N ALA A 258 5.72 6.31 14.09
CA ALA A 258 5.18 7.39 14.95
C ALA A 258 4.35 6.84 16.10
N GLU A 259 4.25 7.55 17.21
CA GLU A 259 3.33 7.24 18.31
C GLU A 259 1.88 7.34 17.82
N ILE A 260 1.03 6.37 18.19
CA ILE A 260 -0.33 6.26 17.67
C ILE A 260 -1.19 7.49 18.03
N ASP A 261 -1.02 8.04 19.23
CA ASP A 261 -1.75 9.22 19.67
C ASP A 261 -1.51 10.44 18.78
N SER A 262 -0.29 10.54 18.20
CA SER A 262 0.04 11.58 17.24
C SER A 262 -0.66 11.42 15.89
N LEU A 263 -1.09 10.21 15.55
CA LEU A 263 -1.70 9.85 14.27
C LEU A 263 -3.23 9.75 14.34
N SER A 264 -3.80 9.39 15.49
CA SER A 264 -5.21 8.99 15.64
C SER A 264 -6.20 9.99 15.06
N LYS A 265 -5.99 11.29 15.30
CA LYS A 265 -6.83 12.37 14.77
C LYS A 265 -6.75 12.56 13.25
N TYR A 266 -5.79 11.90 12.61
CA TYR A 266 -5.58 11.95 11.16
C TYR A 266 -5.92 10.62 10.48
N ASN A 267 -6.67 9.75 11.15
CA ASN A 267 -7.06 8.45 10.61
C ASN A 267 -7.85 8.59 9.30
N GLY A 268 -7.49 7.82 8.29
CA GLY A 268 -8.09 7.88 6.96
C GLY A 268 -7.57 9.01 6.07
N MET A 269 -6.62 9.82 6.53
CA MET A 269 -6.13 10.97 5.75
C MET A 269 -5.03 10.60 4.77
N PHE A 270 -4.77 11.55 3.86
CA PHE A 270 -3.72 11.49 2.86
C PHE A 270 -2.48 12.24 3.38
N PHE A 271 -1.32 11.60 3.27
CA PHE A 271 -0.06 12.13 3.80
C PHE A 271 0.97 12.34 2.70
N SER A 272 1.72 13.43 2.80
CA SER A 272 2.89 13.71 1.99
C SER A 272 3.92 14.44 2.84
N ARG A 273 5.21 14.16 2.68
CA ARG A 273 6.30 14.80 3.43
C ARG A 273 6.10 14.78 4.97
N LYS A 274 5.67 13.61 5.48
CA LYS A 274 5.37 13.35 6.91
C LYS A 274 4.22 14.17 7.51
N ALA A 275 3.44 14.87 6.71
CA ALA A 275 2.32 15.68 7.17
C ALA A 275 1.03 15.33 6.40
N VAL A 276 -0.10 15.67 6.99
CA VAL A 276 -1.40 15.60 6.28
C VAL A 276 -1.35 16.57 5.10
N ALA A 277 -1.81 16.10 3.97
CA ALA A 277 -1.89 16.85 2.74
C ALA A 277 -3.30 16.79 2.14
N LYS A 278 -3.63 17.78 1.33
CA LYS A 278 -4.90 17.79 0.61
C LYS A 278 -4.93 16.62 -0.41
N TRP A 279 -5.99 15.84 -0.28
CA TRP A 279 -6.33 14.78 -1.23
C TRP A 279 -7.05 15.27 -2.44
#